data_56d4f5d8af51da633d297b9cf02692b4
#
_entry.id   56d4f5d8af51da633d297b9cf02692b4
#
_cell.length_a   1.000
_cell.length_b   1.000
_cell.length_c   1.000
_cell.angle_alpha   90.00
_cell.angle_beta   90.00
_cell.angle_gamma   90.00
#
_symmetry.space_group_name_H-M   'P 1'
#
loop_
_entity.id
_entity.type
_entity.pdbx_description
1 polymer ?
#
loop_
_entity_poly.entity_id
_entity_poly.type
_entity_poly.pdbx_seq_one_letter_code
_entity_poly.pdbx_strand_id
1 'polypeptide(L)'
;MSKIIMCGCDLHDRSMLLRYCVDSSSPVQASFVNEAEGRAKMVARLKKYAQEQGATRIIFAYEASGQGFGLCDLLHEEGIECHVLSPTLLPKTPKSAKQKTDARDAQMLLEQVRGYVLAGNPLPVVWTPPQRLRDDRELVRARIDSANEATRIKLQVLSMLKRRGIPKPAWYTCPWTKRFVRWLREIADGLEATVAPVLASLIDRYELYVAEQGKLNKAIQKLSQTDRYQAACGELRQLPGVGLLTAMTYLTEMGDLHRFHNRREIGAYLGLCPTSFESGEANDRKGHITRQGPARLRKLLCQAAWVSVRYCPESAATYARIRGGKRQRTKKALVALMRRLAIKMWHRATACGVACELQGRGGPHGLPPTPFLPSTA
;
A
#
# COMPACT_ATOMS: atom_id res chain seq x y z
N MET A 1 12.30 -10.21 -37.54
CA MET A 1 11.84 -9.93 -36.17
C MET A 1 10.81 -8.80 -36.25
N SER A 2 9.72 -8.87 -35.50
CA SER A 2 8.74 -7.78 -35.44
C SER A 2 9.35 -6.60 -34.71
N LYS A 3 9.24 -5.39 -35.29
CA LYS A 3 9.72 -4.17 -34.65
C LYS A 3 8.88 -3.79 -33.43
N ILE A 4 9.54 -3.29 -32.38
CA ILE A 4 8.90 -2.91 -31.12
C ILE A 4 9.24 -1.47 -30.79
N ILE A 5 8.22 -0.68 -30.46
CA ILE A 5 8.43 0.66 -29.90
C ILE A 5 8.55 0.53 -28.39
N MET A 6 9.59 1.12 -27.85
CA MET A 6 9.89 1.18 -26.42
C MET A 6 9.77 2.61 -25.96
N CYS A 7 9.04 2.83 -24.84
CA CYS A 7 8.77 4.16 -24.28
C CYS A 7 9.09 4.21 -22.80
N GLY A 8 9.83 5.23 -22.38
CA GLY A 8 9.96 5.65 -20.99
C GLY A 8 9.28 6.99 -20.77
N CYS A 9 8.46 7.11 -19.75
CA CYS A 9 7.71 8.33 -19.44
C CYS A 9 7.99 8.82 -18.02
N ASP A 10 8.45 10.04 -17.90
CA ASP A 10 8.42 10.77 -16.63
C ASP A 10 7.07 11.46 -16.49
N LEU A 11 6.29 10.99 -15.51
CA LEU A 11 4.88 11.34 -15.32
C LEU A 11 4.72 12.28 -14.13
N HIS A 12 4.30 13.52 -14.40
CA HIS A 12 3.96 14.54 -13.40
C HIS A 12 2.47 14.88 -13.38
N ASP A 13 2.04 15.69 -12.40
CA ASP A 13 0.64 16.11 -12.25
C ASP A 13 0.10 16.80 -13.50
N ARG A 14 0.90 17.66 -14.15
CA ARG A 14 0.48 18.49 -15.28
C ARG A 14 1.13 18.13 -16.60
N SER A 15 2.17 17.31 -16.59
CA SER A 15 2.97 17.03 -17.78
C SER A 15 3.44 15.58 -17.83
N MET A 16 3.67 15.12 -19.03
CA MET A 16 4.27 13.83 -19.35
C MET A 16 5.42 14.08 -20.31
N LEU A 17 6.65 13.70 -19.96
CA LEU A 17 7.78 13.74 -20.85
C LEU A 17 8.15 12.32 -21.27
N LEU A 18 8.09 12.06 -22.57
CA LEU A 18 8.37 10.76 -23.16
C LEU A 18 9.72 10.76 -23.86
N ARG A 19 10.42 9.65 -23.70
CA ARG A 19 11.51 9.20 -24.57
C ARG A 19 11.11 7.87 -25.18
N TYR A 20 11.11 7.78 -26.52
CA TYR A 20 10.70 6.56 -27.21
C TYR A 20 11.52 6.31 -28.46
N CYS A 21 11.64 5.06 -28.85
CA CYS A 21 12.40 4.64 -30.03
C CYS A 21 11.87 3.30 -30.56
N VAL A 22 12.26 2.95 -31.78
CA VAL A 22 12.10 1.61 -32.33
C VAL A 22 13.41 0.84 -32.18
N ASP A 23 13.35 -0.36 -31.61
CA ASP A 23 14.50 -1.23 -31.38
C ASP A 23 15.74 -0.48 -30.80
N SER A 24 16.87 -0.47 -31.47
CA SER A 24 18.11 0.20 -31.03
C SER A 24 18.29 1.63 -31.60
N SER A 25 17.25 2.20 -32.25
CA SER A 25 17.36 3.54 -32.84
C SER A 25 17.54 4.65 -31.80
N SER A 26 17.97 5.83 -32.28
CA SER A 26 18.08 7.03 -31.45
C SER A 26 16.73 7.44 -30.87
N PRO A 27 16.64 7.77 -29.57
CA PRO A 27 15.38 8.14 -28.96
C PRO A 27 14.83 9.48 -29.43
N VAL A 28 13.54 9.50 -29.69
CA VAL A 28 12.74 10.73 -29.94
C VAL A 28 12.20 11.21 -28.60
N GLN A 29 12.15 12.52 -28.39
CA GLN A 29 11.53 13.14 -27.21
C GLN A 29 10.24 13.85 -27.61
N ALA A 30 9.22 13.71 -26.74
CA ALA A 30 7.97 14.46 -26.86
C ALA A 30 7.42 14.79 -25.48
N SER A 31 6.71 15.90 -25.38
CA SER A 31 6.06 16.34 -24.14
C SER A 31 4.58 16.55 -24.39
N PHE A 32 3.76 16.16 -23.41
CA PHE A 32 2.31 16.29 -23.45
C PHE A 32 1.79 16.80 -22.10
N VAL A 33 0.63 17.44 -22.12
CA VAL A 33 -0.10 17.80 -20.90
C VAL A 33 -0.74 16.53 -20.33
N ASN A 34 -0.71 16.36 -19.01
CA ASN A 34 -1.29 15.19 -18.34
C ASN A 34 -2.79 15.39 -18.08
N GLU A 35 -3.56 15.60 -19.13
CA GLU A 35 -5.02 15.70 -19.16
C GLU A 35 -5.59 14.76 -20.23
N ALA A 36 -6.90 14.58 -20.28
CA ALA A 36 -7.55 13.65 -21.19
C ALA A 36 -7.14 13.87 -22.66
N GLU A 37 -7.16 15.13 -23.13
CA GLU A 37 -6.78 15.48 -24.50
C GLU A 37 -5.29 15.25 -24.76
N GLY A 38 -4.42 15.60 -23.81
CA GLY A 38 -2.98 15.39 -23.94
C GLY A 38 -2.61 13.91 -23.96
N ARG A 39 -3.28 13.09 -23.16
CA ARG A 39 -3.12 11.62 -23.19
C ARG A 39 -3.59 11.02 -24.51
N ALA A 40 -4.72 11.49 -25.07
CA ALA A 40 -5.19 11.07 -26.37
C ALA A 40 -4.20 11.44 -27.48
N LYS A 41 -3.64 12.68 -27.48
CA LYS A 41 -2.59 13.11 -28.40
C LYS A 41 -1.33 12.26 -28.30
N MET A 42 -0.94 11.89 -27.09
CA MET A 42 0.20 11.00 -26.82
C MET A 42 -0.02 9.62 -27.45
N VAL A 43 -1.18 9.00 -27.20
CA VAL A 43 -1.54 7.69 -27.76
C VAL A 43 -1.56 7.73 -29.27
N ALA A 44 -2.20 8.74 -29.87
CA ALA A 44 -2.26 8.94 -31.33
C ALA A 44 -0.85 9.08 -31.93
N ARG A 45 0.03 9.86 -31.29
CA ARG A 45 1.43 10.01 -31.70
C ARG A 45 2.19 8.68 -31.68
N LEU A 46 2.05 7.88 -30.63
CA LEU A 46 2.71 6.59 -30.52
C LEU A 46 2.20 5.60 -31.56
N LYS A 47 0.89 5.53 -31.77
CA LYS A 47 0.29 4.67 -32.81
C LYS A 47 0.72 5.08 -34.22
N LYS A 48 0.74 6.39 -34.52
CA LYS A 48 1.24 6.90 -35.81
C LYS A 48 2.71 6.52 -36.03
N TYR A 49 3.55 6.73 -35.01
CA TYR A 49 4.97 6.35 -35.07
C TYR A 49 5.15 4.85 -35.28
N ALA A 50 4.29 4.01 -34.62
CA ALA A 50 4.29 2.57 -34.84
C ALA A 50 3.99 2.20 -36.32
N GLN A 51 2.99 2.83 -36.91
CA GLN A 51 2.66 2.61 -38.34
C GLN A 51 3.81 3.03 -39.27
N GLU A 52 4.38 4.21 -39.05
CA GLU A 52 5.51 4.74 -39.85
C GLU A 52 6.74 3.83 -39.78
N GLN A 53 7.00 3.21 -38.64
CA GLN A 53 8.14 2.32 -38.43
C GLN A 53 7.83 0.83 -38.77
N GLY A 54 6.59 0.47 -39.04
CA GLY A 54 6.16 -0.90 -39.24
C GLY A 54 6.27 -1.75 -37.95
N ALA A 55 6.07 -1.12 -36.78
CA ALA A 55 6.12 -1.79 -35.49
C ALA A 55 4.78 -2.40 -35.11
N THR A 56 4.82 -3.60 -34.53
CA THR A 56 3.62 -4.37 -34.17
C THR A 56 3.27 -4.28 -32.68
N ARG A 57 4.20 -3.82 -31.85
CA ARG A 57 4.02 -3.69 -30.39
C ARG A 57 4.56 -2.35 -29.91
N ILE A 58 3.90 -1.81 -28.89
CA ILE A 58 4.35 -0.64 -28.14
C ILE A 58 4.44 -1.05 -26.67
N ILE A 59 5.62 -0.90 -26.08
CA ILE A 59 5.88 -1.17 -24.65
C ILE A 59 6.19 0.14 -23.97
N PHE A 60 5.39 0.49 -22.98
CA PHE A 60 5.44 1.75 -22.26
C PHE A 60 5.78 1.52 -20.80
N ALA A 61 6.65 2.33 -20.22
CA ALA A 61 6.93 2.27 -18.78
C ALA A 61 6.95 3.66 -18.14
N TYR A 62 6.44 3.74 -16.92
CA TYR A 62 6.56 4.91 -16.05
C TYR A 62 6.78 4.50 -14.60
N GLU A 63 7.27 5.42 -13.77
CA GLU A 63 7.55 5.18 -12.36
C GLU A 63 6.28 5.26 -11.52
N ALA A 64 6.08 4.33 -10.58
CA ALA A 64 4.97 4.36 -9.62
C ALA A 64 5.05 5.61 -8.74
N SER A 65 4.02 6.42 -8.80
CA SER A 65 3.90 7.70 -8.10
C SER A 65 2.52 7.91 -7.53
N GLY A 66 2.26 9.09 -6.98
CA GLY A 66 0.94 9.53 -6.53
C GLY A 66 -0.13 9.60 -7.63
N GLN A 67 0.26 9.55 -8.93
CA GLN A 67 -0.63 9.54 -10.08
C GLN A 67 -1.45 8.23 -10.22
N GLY A 68 -1.03 7.18 -9.47
CA GLY A 68 -1.72 5.89 -9.49
C GLY A 68 -1.59 5.16 -10.83
N PHE A 69 -2.64 4.46 -11.23
CA PHE A 69 -2.63 3.54 -12.37
C PHE A 69 -3.54 3.95 -13.54
N GLY A 70 -4.18 5.11 -13.47
CA GLY A 70 -5.13 5.55 -14.50
C GLY A 70 -4.53 5.69 -15.90
N LEU A 71 -3.25 6.08 -16.01
CA LEU A 71 -2.55 6.09 -17.30
C LEU A 71 -2.29 4.67 -17.81
N CYS A 72 -1.94 3.74 -16.92
CA CYS A 72 -1.72 2.34 -17.26
C CYS A 72 -3.01 1.68 -17.80
N ASP A 73 -4.15 1.97 -17.15
CA ASP A 73 -5.45 1.46 -17.59
C ASP A 73 -5.79 1.97 -18.99
N LEU A 74 -5.67 3.29 -19.22
CA LEU A 74 -5.90 3.90 -20.53
C LEU A 74 -5.03 3.28 -21.63
N LEU A 75 -3.73 3.10 -21.35
CA LEU A 75 -2.81 2.53 -22.34
C LEU A 75 -3.16 1.08 -22.68
N HIS A 76 -3.58 0.27 -21.70
CA HIS A 76 -4.05 -1.08 -21.96
C HIS A 76 -5.36 -1.12 -22.77
N GLU A 77 -6.29 -0.21 -22.49
CA GLU A 77 -7.53 -0.07 -23.30
C GLU A 77 -7.23 0.29 -24.75
N GLU A 78 -6.17 1.07 -24.97
CA GLU A 78 -5.68 1.47 -26.28
C GLU A 78 -4.78 0.41 -26.96
N GLY A 79 -4.59 -0.76 -26.34
CA GLY A 79 -3.77 -1.87 -26.87
C GLY A 79 -2.27 -1.66 -26.71
N ILE A 80 -1.84 -0.72 -25.86
CA ILE A 80 -0.43 -0.47 -25.53
C ILE A 80 -0.05 -1.21 -24.26
N GLU A 81 1.01 -2.01 -24.33
CA GLU A 81 1.57 -2.71 -23.17
C GLU A 81 2.21 -1.69 -22.22
N CYS A 82 1.69 -1.59 -20.99
CA CYS A 82 2.16 -0.63 -20.02
C CYS A 82 2.66 -1.29 -18.73
N HIS A 83 3.86 -0.90 -18.30
CA HIS A 83 4.49 -1.36 -17.05
C HIS A 83 4.71 -0.19 -16.08
N VAL A 84 4.23 -0.35 -14.86
CA VAL A 84 4.49 0.61 -13.78
C VAL A 84 5.70 0.12 -12.98
N LEU A 85 6.78 0.89 -12.94
CA LEU A 85 8.05 0.47 -12.35
C LEU A 85 8.18 0.92 -10.89
N SER A 86 8.84 0.10 -10.07
CA SER A 86 9.06 0.40 -8.66
C SER A 86 10.21 1.39 -8.47
N PRO A 87 9.97 2.58 -7.86
CA PRO A 87 11.02 3.59 -7.64
C PRO A 87 12.15 3.13 -6.73
N THR A 88 11.90 2.13 -5.88
CA THR A 88 12.89 1.60 -4.96
C THR A 88 13.87 0.62 -5.61
N LEU A 89 13.53 0.09 -6.78
CA LEU A 89 14.29 -0.91 -7.52
C LEU A 89 14.96 -0.33 -8.77
N LEU A 90 14.62 0.92 -9.14
CA LEU A 90 15.28 1.59 -10.25
C LEU A 90 16.73 1.96 -9.90
N PRO A 91 17.67 1.86 -10.87
CA PRO A 91 19.05 2.22 -10.64
C PRO A 91 19.21 3.69 -10.25
N LYS A 92 19.88 3.96 -9.15
CA LYS A 92 20.21 5.32 -8.70
C LYS A 92 21.69 5.57 -8.89
N THR A 93 22.04 6.41 -9.86
CA THR A 93 23.43 6.83 -10.02
C THR A 93 23.74 8.05 -9.13
N PRO A 94 24.97 8.24 -8.64
CA PRO A 94 25.36 9.45 -7.89
C PRO A 94 25.11 10.75 -8.67
N LYS A 95 25.21 10.72 -10.00
CA LYS A 95 24.89 11.86 -10.89
C LYS A 95 23.39 12.15 -10.94
N SER A 96 22.51 11.13 -10.92
CA SER A 96 21.07 11.34 -10.95
C SER A 96 20.55 11.99 -9.65
N ALA A 97 21.23 11.77 -8.52
CA ALA A 97 20.88 12.41 -7.26
C ALA A 97 21.17 13.92 -7.21
N LYS A 98 22.15 14.39 -8.00
CA LYS A 98 22.59 15.81 -8.02
C LYS A 98 22.09 16.62 -9.20
N GLN A 99 21.68 15.98 -10.29
CA GLN A 99 21.22 16.62 -11.51
C GLN A 99 19.98 15.92 -12.07
N LYS A 100 18.89 15.98 -11.31
CA LYS A 100 17.61 15.44 -11.73
C LYS A 100 16.99 16.34 -12.81
N THR A 101 16.62 15.74 -13.96
CA THR A 101 15.83 16.38 -15.03
C THR A 101 14.86 15.36 -15.58
N ASP A 102 13.65 15.78 -15.93
CA ASP A 102 12.58 14.93 -16.47
C ASP A 102 13.06 14.13 -17.71
N ALA A 103 13.89 14.76 -18.56
CA ALA A 103 14.46 14.11 -19.75
C ALA A 103 15.41 12.94 -19.39
N ARG A 104 16.15 13.04 -18.29
CA ARG A 104 17.02 11.95 -17.81
C ARG A 104 16.22 10.84 -17.14
N ASP A 105 15.16 11.20 -16.41
CA ASP A 105 14.29 10.21 -15.76
C ASP A 105 13.52 9.42 -16.82
N ALA A 106 12.97 10.07 -17.85
CA ALA A 106 12.35 9.40 -18.99
C ALA A 106 13.36 8.53 -19.77
N GLN A 107 14.62 8.98 -19.95
CA GLN A 107 15.66 8.18 -20.59
C GLN A 107 16.01 6.94 -19.75
N MET A 108 16.16 7.08 -18.45
CA MET A 108 16.44 5.95 -17.56
C MET A 108 15.32 4.90 -17.64
N LEU A 109 14.07 5.32 -17.67
CA LEU A 109 12.92 4.42 -17.83
C LEU A 109 12.93 3.73 -19.19
N LEU A 110 13.27 4.45 -20.27
CA LEU A 110 13.45 3.88 -21.60
C LEU A 110 14.56 2.81 -21.60
N GLU A 111 15.70 3.06 -20.95
CA GLU A 111 16.79 2.08 -20.88
C GLU A 111 16.40 0.81 -20.10
N GLN A 112 15.52 0.93 -19.09
CA GLN A 112 14.94 -0.26 -18.45
C GLN A 112 14.10 -1.09 -19.42
N VAL A 113 13.24 -0.45 -20.23
CA VAL A 113 12.43 -1.12 -21.25
C VAL A 113 13.32 -1.73 -22.34
N ARG A 114 14.37 -1.02 -22.77
CA ARG A 114 15.37 -1.56 -23.71
C ARG A 114 16.05 -2.81 -23.18
N GLY A 115 16.54 -2.77 -21.94
CA GLY A 115 17.14 -3.93 -21.29
C GLY A 115 16.20 -5.12 -21.22
N TYR A 116 14.91 -4.86 -20.98
CA TYR A 116 13.88 -5.92 -20.96
C TYR A 116 13.66 -6.52 -22.36
N VAL A 117 13.47 -5.68 -23.37
CA VAL A 117 13.11 -6.13 -24.73
C VAL A 117 14.29 -6.73 -25.47
N LEU A 118 15.44 -6.09 -25.41
CA LEU A 118 16.61 -6.46 -26.25
C LEU A 118 17.56 -7.43 -25.55
N ALA A 119 17.63 -7.42 -24.22
CA ALA A 119 18.55 -8.25 -23.44
C ALA A 119 17.86 -9.28 -22.54
N GLY A 120 16.52 -9.27 -22.45
CA GLY A 120 15.76 -10.18 -21.56
C GLY A 120 15.90 -9.88 -20.08
N ASN A 121 16.37 -8.68 -19.72
CA ASN A 121 16.52 -8.29 -18.32
C ASN A 121 15.14 -8.18 -17.63
N PRO A 122 14.99 -8.59 -16.36
CA PRO A 122 13.72 -8.44 -15.66
C PRO A 122 13.38 -6.95 -15.43
N LEU A 123 12.13 -6.56 -15.68
CA LEU A 123 11.63 -5.24 -15.29
C LEU A 123 11.21 -5.22 -13.82
N PRO A 124 11.56 -4.17 -13.05
CA PRO A 124 11.11 -4.02 -11.67
C PRO A 124 9.64 -3.54 -11.59
N VAL A 125 8.72 -4.35 -12.09
CA VAL A 125 7.30 -4.00 -12.24
C VAL A 125 6.58 -4.04 -10.90
N VAL A 126 5.73 -3.03 -10.64
CA VAL A 126 4.74 -3.05 -9.56
C VAL A 126 3.48 -3.77 -10.05
N TRP A 127 2.97 -4.70 -9.25
CA TRP A 127 1.69 -5.32 -9.56
C TRP A 127 0.57 -4.26 -9.57
N THR A 128 -0.12 -4.16 -10.70
CA THR A 128 -1.22 -3.21 -10.90
C THR A 128 -2.54 -3.86 -10.51
N PRO A 129 -3.15 -3.45 -9.38
CA PRO A 129 -4.44 -3.98 -8.98
C PRO A 129 -5.55 -3.49 -9.94
N PRO A 130 -6.57 -4.32 -10.22
CA PRO A 130 -7.71 -3.91 -11.02
C PRO A 130 -8.45 -2.74 -10.36
N GLN A 131 -9.12 -1.89 -11.15
CA GLN A 131 -9.82 -0.68 -10.67
C GLN A 131 -10.75 -1.00 -9.49
N ARG A 132 -11.54 -2.06 -9.62
CA ARG A 132 -12.50 -2.49 -8.58
C ARG A 132 -11.83 -2.78 -7.23
N LEU A 133 -10.65 -3.41 -7.24
CA LEU A 133 -9.89 -3.63 -6.02
C LEU A 133 -9.31 -2.34 -5.45
N ARG A 134 -8.95 -1.38 -6.31
CA ARG A 134 -8.49 -0.05 -5.88
C ARG A 134 -9.60 0.71 -5.16
N ASP A 135 -10.82 0.67 -5.69
CA ASP A 135 -12.01 1.28 -5.07
C ASP A 135 -12.33 0.62 -3.71
N ASP A 136 -12.29 -0.72 -3.64
CA ASP A 136 -12.48 -1.46 -2.39
C ASP A 136 -11.40 -1.08 -1.35
N ARG A 137 -10.15 -0.87 -1.76
CA ARG A 137 -9.07 -0.38 -0.89
C ARG A 137 -9.34 1.02 -0.37
N GLU A 138 -9.82 1.93 -1.20
CA GLU A 138 -10.11 3.30 -0.78
C GLU A 138 -11.17 3.33 0.31
N LEU A 139 -12.25 2.54 0.18
CA LEU A 139 -13.26 2.41 1.22
C LEU A 139 -12.66 1.95 2.55
N VAL A 140 -11.83 0.89 2.52
CA VAL A 140 -11.22 0.33 3.74
C VAL A 140 -10.19 1.29 4.34
N ARG A 141 -9.41 1.97 3.50
CA ARG A 141 -8.43 2.98 3.90
C ARG A 141 -9.09 4.20 4.52
N ALA A 142 -10.16 4.72 3.92
CA ALA A 142 -10.95 5.83 4.47
C ALA A 142 -11.43 5.53 5.90
N ARG A 143 -11.90 4.29 6.15
CA ARG A 143 -12.32 3.87 7.50
C ARG A 143 -11.15 3.89 8.51
N ILE A 144 -9.96 3.45 8.09
CA ILE A 144 -8.77 3.44 8.96
C ILE A 144 -8.30 4.88 9.22
N ASP A 145 -8.31 5.72 8.20
CA ASP A 145 -7.86 7.11 8.29
C ASP A 145 -8.80 7.94 9.16
N SER A 146 -10.12 7.75 9.03
CA SER A 146 -11.11 8.35 9.94
C SER A 146 -10.86 7.97 11.42
N ALA A 147 -10.44 6.72 11.70
CA ALA A 147 -10.08 6.31 13.05
C ALA A 147 -8.76 6.96 13.55
N ASN A 148 -7.80 7.19 12.65
CA ASN A 148 -6.56 7.88 12.98
C ASN A 148 -6.83 9.36 13.30
N GLU A 149 -7.70 10.04 12.51
CA GLU A 149 -8.10 11.42 12.77
C GLU A 149 -8.84 11.56 14.09
N ALA A 150 -9.80 10.69 14.38
CA ALA A 150 -10.46 10.66 15.69
C ALA A 150 -9.45 10.47 16.83
N THR A 151 -8.44 9.64 16.65
CA THR A 151 -7.38 9.42 17.65
C THR A 151 -6.53 10.69 17.83
N ARG A 152 -6.19 11.38 16.75
CA ARG A 152 -5.46 12.67 16.79
C ARG A 152 -6.24 13.70 17.60
N ILE A 153 -7.54 13.84 17.37
CA ILE A 153 -8.40 14.75 18.12
C ILE A 153 -8.46 14.38 19.59
N LYS A 154 -8.59 13.09 19.91
CA LYS A 154 -8.55 12.62 21.30
C LYS A 154 -7.29 13.08 22.04
N LEU A 155 -6.14 12.99 21.40
CA LEU A 155 -4.88 13.43 21.99
C LEU A 155 -4.81 14.95 22.13
N GLN A 156 -5.34 15.71 21.17
CA GLN A 156 -5.43 17.19 21.25
C GLN A 156 -6.28 17.63 22.44
N VAL A 157 -7.47 17.04 22.61
CA VAL A 157 -8.37 17.33 23.75
C VAL A 157 -7.67 17.01 25.07
N LEU A 158 -7.11 15.80 25.23
CA LEU A 158 -6.42 15.41 26.45
C LEU A 158 -5.21 16.31 26.77
N SER A 159 -4.47 16.72 25.74
CA SER A 159 -3.36 17.68 25.90
C SER A 159 -3.86 19.07 26.32
N MET A 160 -4.98 19.53 25.77
CA MET A 160 -5.59 20.81 26.14
C MET A 160 -6.05 20.82 27.59
N LEU A 161 -6.77 19.79 28.04
CA LEU A 161 -7.19 19.64 29.43
C LEU A 161 -5.98 19.65 30.39
N LYS A 162 -4.94 18.89 30.04
CA LYS A 162 -3.70 18.84 30.85
C LYS A 162 -3.02 20.21 30.97
N ARG A 163 -2.88 20.96 29.88
CA ARG A 163 -2.26 22.30 29.92
C ARG A 163 -3.05 23.29 30.73
N ARG A 164 -4.37 23.07 30.89
CA ARG A 164 -5.26 23.93 31.69
C ARG A 164 -5.46 23.46 33.12
N GLY A 165 -4.76 22.41 33.55
CA GLY A 165 -4.93 21.88 34.89
C GLY A 165 -6.29 21.25 35.15
N ILE A 166 -7.08 20.93 34.10
CA ILE A 166 -8.42 20.35 34.25
C ILE A 166 -8.26 18.84 34.45
N PRO A 167 -8.52 18.30 35.66
CA PRO A 167 -8.38 16.88 35.93
C PRO A 167 -9.51 16.09 35.27
N LYS A 168 -9.23 14.85 34.89
CA LYS A 168 -10.29 13.94 34.47
C LYS A 168 -11.21 13.62 35.64
N PRO A 169 -12.51 13.44 35.40
CA PRO A 169 -13.44 13.09 36.47
C PRO A 169 -13.11 11.74 37.10
N ALA A 170 -13.38 11.57 38.40
CA ALA A 170 -13.09 10.33 39.13
C ALA A 170 -13.74 9.07 38.50
N TRP A 171 -14.88 9.22 37.84
CA TRP A 171 -15.57 8.14 37.12
C TRP A 171 -14.98 7.79 35.74
N TYR A 172 -13.91 8.45 35.32
CA TYR A 172 -13.25 8.21 34.03
C TYR A 172 -12.47 6.87 34.04
N THR A 173 -13.20 5.80 33.92
CA THR A 173 -12.63 4.44 33.79
C THR A 173 -12.54 3.97 32.35
N CYS A 174 -13.55 4.34 31.53
CA CYS A 174 -13.62 4.01 30.11
C CYS A 174 -13.55 5.31 29.30
N PRO A 175 -12.52 5.50 28.45
CA PRO A 175 -12.34 6.72 27.70
C PRO A 175 -13.32 6.84 26.53
N TRP A 176 -13.71 8.09 26.24
CA TRP A 176 -14.49 8.48 25.05
C TRP A 176 -15.89 7.85 24.95
N THR A 177 -16.53 7.60 26.11
CA THR A 177 -17.95 7.27 26.18
C THR A 177 -18.82 8.51 25.92
N LYS A 178 -20.12 8.30 25.59
CA LYS A 178 -21.06 9.41 25.47
C LYS A 178 -21.09 10.31 26.72
N ARG A 179 -20.95 9.70 27.93
CA ARG A 179 -20.85 10.44 29.19
C ARG A 179 -19.62 11.35 29.25
N PHE A 180 -18.46 10.86 28.76
CA PHE A 180 -17.24 11.67 28.74
C PHE A 180 -17.32 12.81 27.73
N VAL A 181 -17.92 12.58 26.55
CA VAL A 181 -18.14 13.62 25.56
C VAL A 181 -19.10 14.69 26.07
N ARG A 182 -20.17 14.32 26.78
CA ARG A 182 -21.07 15.28 27.43
C ARG A 182 -20.32 16.13 28.46
N TRP A 183 -19.55 15.50 29.32
CA TRP A 183 -18.73 16.22 30.30
C TRP A 183 -17.73 17.19 29.62
N LEU A 184 -17.13 16.82 28.48
CA LEU A 184 -16.28 17.74 27.70
C LEU A 184 -17.07 18.95 27.18
N ARG A 185 -18.34 18.80 26.83
CA ARG A 185 -19.23 19.91 26.45
C ARG A 185 -19.47 20.85 27.63
N GLU A 186 -19.81 20.32 28.81
CA GLU A 186 -19.98 21.06 30.03
C GLU A 186 -18.70 21.86 30.40
N ILE A 187 -17.53 21.25 30.24
CA ILE A 187 -16.23 21.93 30.41
C ILE A 187 -16.09 23.07 29.39
N ALA A 188 -16.45 22.84 28.10
CA ALA A 188 -16.33 23.85 27.06
C ALA A 188 -17.18 25.09 27.40
N ASP A 189 -18.40 24.91 27.90
CA ASP A 189 -19.32 25.98 28.27
C ASP A 189 -18.81 26.83 29.45
N GLY A 190 -17.99 26.26 30.32
CA GLY A 190 -17.37 26.95 31.46
C GLY A 190 -16.00 27.57 31.18
N LEU A 191 -15.49 27.49 29.94
CA LEU A 191 -14.20 28.06 29.58
C LEU A 191 -14.35 29.55 29.16
N GLU A 192 -13.23 30.27 29.20
CA GLU A 192 -13.10 31.63 28.63
C GLU A 192 -13.61 31.70 27.19
N ALA A 193 -14.29 32.78 26.82
CA ALA A 193 -14.95 32.94 25.52
C ALA A 193 -14.04 32.73 24.29
N THR A 194 -12.74 32.98 24.42
CA THR A 194 -11.74 32.75 23.37
C THR A 194 -11.33 31.30 23.22
N VAL A 195 -11.57 30.48 24.23
CA VAL A 195 -11.09 29.08 24.29
C VAL A 195 -12.23 28.06 24.16
N ALA A 196 -13.41 28.40 24.65
CA ALA A 196 -14.60 27.56 24.56
C ALA A 196 -14.85 27.07 23.13
N PRO A 197 -14.80 27.91 22.07
CA PRO A 197 -14.98 27.49 20.71
C PRO A 197 -13.91 26.47 20.21
N VAL A 198 -12.70 26.54 20.76
CA VAL A 198 -11.63 25.60 20.38
C VAL A 198 -11.93 24.20 20.87
N LEU A 199 -12.35 24.04 22.13
CA LEU A 199 -12.74 22.73 22.67
C LEU A 199 -14.01 22.22 22.00
N ALA A 200 -15.01 23.06 21.79
CA ALA A 200 -16.24 22.71 21.09
C ALA A 200 -15.95 22.19 19.69
N SER A 201 -15.13 22.89 18.89
CA SER A 201 -14.71 22.47 17.55
C SER A 201 -13.98 21.11 17.55
N LEU A 202 -13.15 20.82 18.57
CA LEU A 202 -12.50 19.53 18.70
C LEU A 202 -13.51 18.41 18.95
N ILE A 203 -14.52 18.67 19.80
CA ILE A 203 -15.58 17.71 20.12
C ILE A 203 -16.44 17.43 18.87
N ASP A 204 -16.85 18.49 18.14
CA ASP A 204 -17.66 18.36 16.91
C ASP A 204 -16.95 17.51 15.87
N ARG A 205 -15.67 17.77 15.63
CA ARG A 205 -14.86 16.95 14.71
C ARG A 205 -14.72 15.50 15.16
N TYR A 206 -14.57 15.27 16.46
CA TYR A 206 -14.54 13.92 17.01
C TYR A 206 -15.85 13.17 16.73
N GLU A 207 -16.99 13.79 17.03
CA GLU A 207 -18.32 13.22 16.81
C GLU A 207 -18.60 12.96 15.32
N LEU A 208 -18.17 13.89 14.45
CA LEU A 208 -18.25 13.72 13.00
C LEU A 208 -17.49 12.46 12.54
N TYR A 209 -16.22 12.31 12.96
CA TYR A 209 -15.45 11.12 12.58
C TYR A 209 -16.01 9.81 13.17
N VAL A 210 -16.59 9.85 14.37
CA VAL A 210 -17.25 8.66 14.94
C VAL A 210 -18.51 8.29 14.13
N ALA A 211 -19.30 9.26 13.72
CA ALA A 211 -20.47 9.04 12.86
C ALA A 211 -20.08 8.51 11.48
N GLU A 212 -19.03 9.08 10.87
CA GLU A 212 -18.48 8.64 9.59
C GLU A 212 -17.96 7.19 9.67
N GLN A 213 -17.23 6.84 10.74
CA GLN A 213 -16.80 5.45 10.97
C GLN A 213 -17.99 4.47 11.00
N GLY A 214 -19.12 4.90 11.56
CA GLY A 214 -20.34 4.11 11.56
C GLY A 214 -20.87 3.83 10.14
N LYS A 215 -20.88 4.85 9.27
CA LYS A 215 -21.29 4.73 7.86
C LYS A 215 -20.31 3.83 7.08
N LEU A 216 -19.00 4.06 7.22
CA LEU A 216 -17.97 3.27 6.55
C LEU A 216 -17.93 1.81 7.03
N ASN A 217 -18.17 1.55 8.32
CA ASN A 217 -18.31 0.18 8.83
C ASN A 217 -19.46 -0.57 8.16
N LYS A 218 -20.64 0.09 7.98
CA LYS A 218 -21.79 -0.50 7.28
C LYS A 218 -21.45 -0.80 5.82
N ALA A 219 -20.73 0.10 5.14
CA ALA A 219 -20.30 -0.10 3.76
C ALA A 219 -19.30 -1.27 3.64
N ILE A 220 -18.32 -1.37 4.55
CA ILE A 220 -17.37 -2.49 4.60
C ILE A 220 -18.09 -3.81 4.93
N GLN A 221 -19.10 -3.78 5.80
CA GLN A 221 -19.92 -4.97 6.09
C GLN A 221 -20.63 -5.46 4.84
N LYS A 222 -21.25 -4.55 4.06
CA LYS A 222 -21.88 -4.89 2.78
C LYS A 222 -20.87 -5.44 1.78
N LEU A 223 -19.71 -4.78 1.65
CA LEU A 223 -18.63 -5.23 0.78
C LEU A 223 -18.15 -6.64 1.14
N SER A 224 -18.02 -6.95 2.43
CA SER A 224 -17.58 -8.27 2.90
C SER A 224 -18.56 -9.41 2.61
N GLN A 225 -19.80 -9.09 2.27
CA GLN A 225 -20.86 -10.05 1.92
C GLN A 225 -20.97 -10.31 0.40
N THR A 226 -20.17 -9.59 -0.40
CA THR A 226 -20.12 -9.87 -1.85
C THR A 226 -19.38 -11.17 -2.13
N ASP A 227 -19.68 -11.80 -3.26
CA ASP A 227 -19.07 -13.08 -3.68
C ASP A 227 -17.55 -13.03 -3.68
N ARG A 228 -16.97 -11.83 -3.97
CA ARG A 228 -15.52 -11.60 -3.95
C ARG A 228 -14.86 -11.86 -2.60
N TYR A 229 -15.57 -11.58 -1.51
CA TYR A 229 -14.96 -11.54 -0.17
C TYR A 229 -15.62 -12.46 0.85
N GLN A 230 -16.87 -12.87 0.63
CA GLN A 230 -17.68 -13.54 1.65
C GLN A 230 -16.99 -14.78 2.22
N ALA A 231 -16.56 -15.69 1.38
CA ALA A 231 -15.92 -16.93 1.81
C ALA A 231 -14.60 -16.65 2.55
N ALA A 232 -13.69 -15.89 1.91
CA ALA A 232 -12.38 -15.59 2.48
C ALA A 232 -12.48 -14.74 3.76
N CYS A 233 -13.36 -13.73 3.78
CA CYS A 233 -13.58 -12.91 4.97
C CYS A 233 -14.15 -13.73 6.12
N GLY A 234 -15.07 -14.66 5.85
CA GLY A 234 -15.62 -15.59 6.83
C GLY A 234 -14.54 -16.44 7.48
N GLU A 235 -13.69 -17.07 6.67
CA GLU A 235 -12.57 -17.88 7.14
C GLU A 235 -11.53 -17.09 7.93
N LEU A 236 -11.18 -15.88 7.48
CA LEU A 236 -10.21 -15.07 8.19
C LEU A 236 -10.71 -14.65 9.58
N ARG A 237 -11.99 -14.37 9.72
CA ARG A 237 -12.60 -13.94 10.99
C ARG A 237 -12.66 -15.04 12.05
N GLN A 238 -12.46 -16.30 11.69
CA GLN A 238 -12.31 -17.40 12.66
C GLN A 238 -10.94 -17.36 13.38
N LEU A 239 -9.97 -16.61 12.86
CA LEU A 239 -8.66 -16.48 13.49
C LEU A 239 -8.71 -15.54 14.70
N PRO A 240 -8.15 -15.94 15.86
CA PRO A 240 -8.11 -15.10 17.05
C PRO A 240 -7.50 -13.72 16.77
N GLY A 241 -8.23 -12.66 17.10
CA GLY A 241 -7.81 -11.27 16.91
C GLY A 241 -8.09 -10.70 15.52
N VAL A 242 -8.64 -11.47 14.59
CA VAL A 242 -8.99 -11.00 13.24
C VAL A 242 -10.48 -10.63 13.18
N GLY A 243 -10.78 -9.36 13.31
CA GLY A 243 -12.13 -8.81 13.11
C GLY A 243 -12.38 -8.44 11.64
N LEU A 244 -13.60 -7.98 11.33
CA LEU A 244 -14.02 -7.59 9.99
C LEU A 244 -13.03 -6.63 9.33
N LEU A 245 -12.67 -5.53 10.01
CA LEU A 245 -11.76 -4.52 9.44
C LEU A 245 -10.38 -5.11 9.13
N THR A 246 -9.85 -5.98 10.00
CA THR A 246 -8.55 -6.63 9.76
C THR A 246 -8.62 -7.59 8.57
N ALA A 247 -9.68 -8.39 8.48
CA ALA A 247 -9.89 -9.32 7.37
C ALA A 247 -10.03 -8.57 6.03
N MET A 248 -10.89 -7.55 5.97
CA MET A 248 -11.10 -6.77 4.75
C MET A 248 -9.86 -5.96 4.36
N THR A 249 -9.13 -5.39 5.33
CA THR A 249 -7.85 -4.73 5.03
C THR A 249 -6.84 -5.71 4.47
N TYR A 250 -6.77 -6.92 5.02
CA TYR A 250 -5.88 -7.96 4.50
C TYR A 250 -6.22 -8.32 3.06
N LEU A 251 -7.48 -8.63 2.77
CA LEU A 251 -7.93 -9.04 1.44
C LEU A 251 -7.75 -7.93 0.40
N THR A 252 -8.10 -6.69 0.73
CA THR A 252 -7.98 -5.57 -0.21
C THR A 252 -6.52 -5.13 -0.42
N GLU A 253 -5.67 -5.11 0.60
CA GLU A 253 -4.26 -4.72 0.46
C GLU A 253 -3.42 -5.82 -0.20
N MET A 254 -3.68 -7.09 0.12
CA MET A 254 -2.99 -8.21 -0.52
C MET A 254 -3.44 -8.44 -1.96
N GLY A 255 -4.73 -8.23 -2.26
CA GLY A 255 -5.33 -8.43 -3.57
C GLY A 255 -5.28 -9.88 -4.03
N ASP A 256 -4.82 -10.12 -5.26
CA ASP A 256 -4.62 -11.48 -5.77
C ASP A 256 -3.60 -12.23 -4.92
N LEU A 257 -4.09 -13.21 -4.17
CA LEU A 257 -3.27 -14.00 -3.24
C LEU A 257 -2.45 -15.08 -3.96
N HIS A 258 -2.84 -15.48 -5.18
CA HIS A 258 -2.14 -16.47 -5.97
C HIS A 258 -0.84 -15.94 -6.58
N ARG A 259 -0.66 -14.62 -6.63
CA ARG A 259 0.61 -14.01 -7.04
C ARG A 259 1.78 -14.25 -6.06
N PHE A 260 1.49 -14.77 -4.87
CA PHE A 260 2.51 -15.13 -3.89
C PHE A 260 2.75 -16.64 -3.94
N HIS A 261 3.98 -17.05 -4.21
CA HIS A 261 4.35 -18.44 -4.39
C HIS A 261 4.80 -19.11 -3.08
N ASN A 262 5.23 -18.32 -2.11
CA ASN A 262 5.75 -18.83 -0.86
C ASN A 262 5.56 -17.85 0.33
N ARG A 263 5.67 -18.42 1.54
CA ARG A 263 5.53 -17.68 2.80
C ARG A 263 6.57 -16.56 3.02
N ARG A 264 7.72 -16.60 2.32
CA ARG A 264 8.76 -15.55 2.45
C ARG A 264 8.29 -14.28 1.76
N GLU A 265 7.66 -14.40 0.61
CA GLU A 265 7.10 -13.28 -0.15
C GLU A 265 6.01 -12.54 0.63
N ILE A 266 5.15 -13.25 1.38
CA ILE A 266 4.17 -12.62 2.27
C ILE A 266 4.86 -11.74 3.33
N GLY A 267 5.91 -12.27 3.97
CA GLY A 267 6.68 -11.52 4.95
C GLY A 267 7.40 -10.30 4.36
N ALA A 268 7.95 -10.43 3.16
CA ALA A 268 8.64 -9.36 2.44
C ALA A 268 7.65 -8.26 2.01
N TYR A 269 6.55 -8.65 1.36
CA TYR A 269 5.50 -7.71 0.91
C TYR A 269 4.92 -6.89 2.06
N LEU A 270 4.75 -7.51 3.23
CA LEU A 270 4.26 -6.83 4.43
C LEU A 270 5.35 -6.03 5.16
N GLY A 271 6.60 -6.09 4.73
CA GLY A 271 7.73 -5.44 5.39
C GLY A 271 7.98 -5.93 6.81
N LEU A 272 7.70 -7.20 7.08
CA LEU A 272 7.91 -7.89 8.37
C LEU A 272 9.21 -8.71 8.40
N CYS A 273 10.04 -8.60 7.38
CA CYS A 273 11.37 -9.17 7.33
C CYS A 273 12.41 -8.21 7.95
N PRO A 274 13.41 -8.73 8.67
CA PRO A 274 14.52 -7.89 9.15
C PRO A 274 15.35 -7.38 7.95
N THR A 275 15.90 -6.19 8.10
CA THR A 275 16.98 -5.74 7.21
C THR A 275 18.24 -6.54 7.53
N SER A 276 19.00 -6.95 6.51
CA SER A 276 20.28 -7.62 6.65
C SER A 276 21.39 -6.64 6.30
N PHE A 277 22.42 -6.58 7.12
CA PHE A 277 23.65 -5.84 6.87
C PHE A 277 24.78 -6.86 7.01
N GLU A 278 25.02 -7.60 5.96
CA GLU A 278 26.06 -8.62 5.90
C GLU A 278 27.23 -8.04 5.10
N SER A 279 28.36 -7.83 5.77
CA SER A 279 29.63 -7.49 5.13
C SER A 279 30.71 -8.44 5.65
N GLY A 280 31.29 -9.25 4.76
CA GLY A 280 32.48 -10.09 4.98
C GLY A 280 32.52 -10.84 6.32
N GLU A 281 33.09 -10.25 7.33
CA GLU A 281 33.33 -10.89 8.62
C GLU A 281 32.17 -10.80 9.63
N ALA A 282 31.10 -9.99 9.37
CA ALA A 282 29.99 -9.74 10.29
C ALA A 282 28.69 -10.41 9.82
N ASN A 283 28.66 -11.72 9.83
CA ASN A 283 27.62 -12.55 9.20
C ASN A 283 26.22 -12.60 9.86
N ASP A 284 25.86 -11.81 10.87
CA ASP A 284 24.51 -11.92 11.50
C ASP A 284 23.95 -10.58 12.04
N ARG A 285 24.33 -9.46 11.46
CA ARG A 285 23.79 -8.15 11.83
C ARG A 285 22.42 -7.92 11.22
N LYS A 286 21.38 -8.41 11.91
CA LYS A 286 19.97 -8.15 11.52
C LYS A 286 19.47 -6.87 12.19
N GLY A 287 19.03 -5.93 11.36
CA GLY A 287 18.46 -4.66 11.79
C GLY A 287 16.97 -4.74 12.11
N HIS A 288 16.31 -3.59 12.03
CA HIS A 288 14.86 -3.48 12.16
C HIS A 288 14.15 -4.13 10.96
N ILE A 289 12.82 -4.30 11.05
CA ILE A 289 12.02 -4.72 9.90
C ILE A 289 12.10 -3.68 8.77
N THR A 290 12.01 -4.14 7.52
CA THR A 290 12.14 -3.29 6.33
C THR A 290 11.08 -2.19 6.27
N ARG A 291 9.89 -2.41 6.85
CA ARG A 291 8.72 -1.51 6.82
C ARG A 291 8.21 -1.20 5.42
N GLN A 292 8.67 -1.89 4.40
CA GLN A 292 8.13 -1.81 3.05
C GLN A 292 6.68 -2.30 3.00
N GLY A 293 5.90 -1.87 1.99
CA GLY A 293 4.52 -2.29 1.82
C GLY A 293 3.52 -1.67 2.81
N PRO A 294 2.30 -2.25 2.98
CA PRO A 294 1.14 -1.58 3.53
C PRO A 294 1.23 -1.33 5.05
N ALA A 295 1.55 -0.10 5.45
CA ALA A 295 1.69 0.29 6.86
C ALA A 295 0.38 0.13 7.65
N ARG A 296 -0.78 0.41 7.01
CA ARG A 296 -2.10 0.24 7.63
C ARG A 296 -2.35 -1.21 8.04
N LEU A 297 -2.03 -2.15 7.15
CA LEU A 297 -2.19 -3.57 7.44
C LEU A 297 -1.23 -4.04 8.54
N ARG A 298 0.03 -3.58 8.55
CA ARG A 298 0.96 -3.88 9.66
C ARG A 298 0.44 -3.42 11.02
N LYS A 299 -0.20 -2.23 11.08
CA LYS A 299 -0.83 -1.72 12.31
C LYS A 299 -1.93 -2.66 12.82
N LEU A 300 -2.83 -3.10 11.93
CA LEU A 300 -3.91 -4.01 12.28
C LEU A 300 -3.41 -5.40 12.65
N LEU A 301 -2.43 -5.93 11.93
CA LEU A 301 -1.78 -7.21 12.29
C LEU A 301 -1.11 -7.15 13.66
N CYS A 302 -0.53 -6.00 14.03
CA CYS A 302 0.03 -5.80 15.37
C CYS A 302 -1.05 -5.88 16.45
N GLN A 303 -2.19 -5.22 16.23
CA GLN A 303 -3.33 -5.28 17.16
C GLN A 303 -3.90 -6.70 17.24
N ALA A 304 -4.11 -7.36 16.10
CA ALA A 304 -4.59 -8.73 16.02
C ALA A 304 -3.65 -9.72 16.72
N ALA A 305 -2.33 -9.55 16.57
CA ALA A 305 -1.34 -10.38 17.23
C ALA A 305 -1.39 -10.22 18.76
N TRP A 306 -1.57 -9.00 19.29
CA TRP A 306 -1.75 -8.78 20.72
C TRP A 306 -3.02 -9.42 21.27
N VAL A 307 -4.13 -9.33 20.53
CA VAL A 307 -5.38 -10.01 20.89
C VAL A 307 -5.18 -11.53 20.86
N SER A 308 -4.50 -12.04 19.82
CA SER A 308 -4.18 -13.47 19.72
C SER A 308 -3.33 -13.98 20.88
N VAL A 309 -2.33 -13.21 21.35
CA VAL A 309 -1.56 -13.57 22.56
C VAL A 309 -2.42 -13.66 23.80
N ARG A 310 -3.45 -12.82 23.92
CA ARG A 310 -4.34 -12.79 25.09
C ARG A 310 -5.35 -13.94 25.11
N TYR A 311 -5.88 -14.31 23.93
CA TYR A 311 -7.04 -15.22 23.84
C TYR A 311 -6.75 -16.56 23.17
N CYS A 312 -5.54 -16.79 22.64
CA CYS A 312 -5.17 -18.04 22.00
C CYS A 312 -3.94 -18.65 22.68
N PRO A 313 -4.09 -19.81 23.37
CA PRO A 313 -2.99 -20.46 24.09
C PRO A 313 -1.77 -20.77 23.22
N GLU A 314 -1.99 -21.22 21.96
CA GLU A 314 -0.91 -21.49 21.00
C GLU A 314 -0.09 -20.23 20.70
N SER A 315 -0.78 -19.09 20.50
CA SER A 315 -0.13 -17.81 20.25
C SER A 315 0.63 -17.31 21.47
N ALA A 316 0.04 -17.46 22.66
CA ALA A 316 0.67 -17.13 23.94
C ALA A 316 1.95 -17.95 24.17
N ALA A 317 1.88 -19.27 23.98
CA ALA A 317 3.04 -20.16 24.10
C ALA A 317 4.15 -19.81 23.10
N THR A 318 3.78 -19.54 21.85
CA THR A 318 4.75 -19.12 20.83
C THR A 318 5.40 -17.77 21.18
N TYR A 319 4.62 -16.81 21.66
CA TYR A 319 5.12 -15.53 22.12
C TYR A 319 6.09 -15.68 23.29
N ALA A 320 5.72 -16.46 24.31
CA ALA A 320 6.54 -16.73 25.49
C ALA A 320 7.88 -17.38 25.09
N ARG A 321 7.83 -18.39 24.23
CA ARG A 321 9.02 -19.10 23.72
C ARG A 321 9.98 -18.17 23.01
N ILE A 322 9.49 -17.30 22.11
CA ILE A 322 10.36 -16.37 21.34
C ILE A 322 10.90 -15.26 22.26
N ARG A 323 10.09 -14.78 23.20
CA ARG A 323 10.48 -13.76 24.16
C ARG A 323 11.56 -14.30 25.14
N GLY A 324 11.46 -15.57 25.56
CA GLY A 324 12.43 -16.23 26.45
C GLY A 324 12.65 -15.45 27.76
N GLY A 325 11.57 -14.91 28.38
CA GLY A 325 11.64 -14.08 29.58
C GLY A 325 12.23 -12.67 29.39
N LYS A 326 12.87 -12.37 28.27
CA LYS A 326 13.62 -11.11 28.05
C LYS A 326 12.72 -9.99 27.51
N ARG A 327 12.53 -8.90 28.29
CA ARG A 327 11.73 -7.72 27.90
C ARG A 327 12.17 -7.10 26.55
N GLN A 328 13.45 -7.12 26.28
CA GLN A 328 14.06 -6.59 25.03
C GLN A 328 13.56 -7.34 23.78
N ARG A 329 13.15 -8.61 23.89
CA ARG A 329 12.64 -9.44 22.79
C ARG A 329 11.14 -9.32 22.55
N THR A 330 10.41 -8.51 23.34
CA THR A 330 8.97 -8.30 23.19
C THR A 330 8.56 -7.91 21.76
N LYS A 331 9.22 -6.90 21.18
CA LYS A 331 8.94 -6.45 19.81
C LYS A 331 9.27 -7.53 18.76
N LYS A 332 10.39 -8.25 18.95
CA LYS A 332 10.78 -9.36 18.06
C LYS A 332 9.76 -10.49 18.10
N ALA A 333 9.31 -10.88 19.28
CA ALA A 333 8.28 -11.92 19.45
C ALA A 333 6.95 -11.51 18.81
N LEU A 334 6.53 -10.25 18.99
CA LEU A 334 5.31 -9.73 18.41
C LEU A 334 5.36 -9.71 16.87
N VAL A 335 6.46 -9.23 16.27
CA VAL A 335 6.64 -9.22 14.81
C VAL A 335 6.63 -10.64 14.23
N ALA A 336 7.24 -11.59 14.94
CA ALA A 336 7.20 -13.00 14.52
C ALA A 336 5.76 -13.55 14.51
N LEU A 337 4.93 -13.18 15.50
CA LEU A 337 3.51 -13.54 15.53
C LEU A 337 2.71 -12.86 14.43
N MET A 338 2.95 -11.56 14.17
CA MET A 338 2.32 -10.84 13.05
C MET A 338 2.58 -11.55 11.73
N ARG A 339 3.83 -11.95 11.48
CA ARG A 339 4.21 -12.69 10.28
C ARG A 339 3.53 -14.06 10.21
N ARG A 340 3.50 -14.82 11.31
CA ARG A 340 2.80 -16.12 11.37
C ARG A 340 1.31 -15.98 11.11
N LEU A 341 0.68 -14.96 11.73
CA LEU A 341 -0.74 -14.66 11.52
C LEU A 341 -1.01 -14.33 10.06
N ALA A 342 -0.22 -13.47 9.45
CA ALA A 342 -0.38 -13.09 8.05
C ALA A 342 -0.23 -14.29 7.10
N ILE A 343 0.72 -15.20 7.35
CA ILE A 343 0.89 -16.43 6.57
C ILE A 343 -0.33 -17.36 6.77
N LYS A 344 -0.83 -17.50 8.00
CA LYS A 344 -2.03 -18.30 8.30
C LYS A 344 -3.27 -17.73 7.58
N MET A 345 -3.40 -16.39 7.55
CA MET A 345 -4.44 -15.70 6.79
C MET A 345 -4.30 -15.98 5.29
N TRP A 346 -3.09 -15.91 4.74
CA TRP A 346 -2.84 -16.24 3.34
C TRP A 346 -3.31 -17.64 2.98
N HIS A 347 -2.88 -18.67 3.71
CA HIS A 347 -3.27 -20.07 3.45
C HIS A 347 -4.80 -20.26 3.50
N ARG A 348 -5.47 -19.69 4.53
CA ARG A 348 -6.92 -19.80 4.64
C ARG A 348 -7.67 -19.10 3.51
N ALA A 349 -7.28 -17.87 3.19
CA ALA A 349 -7.95 -17.12 2.15
C ALA A 349 -7.71 -17.71 0.75
N THR A 350 -6.50 -18.22 0.48
CA THR A 350 -6.19 -18.92 -0.78
C THR A 350 -7.00 -20.21 -0.94
N ALA A 351 -7.24 -20.95 0.15
CA ALA A 351 -8.04 -22.17 0.11
C ALA A 351 -9.53 -21.93 -0.24
N CYS A 352 -10.05 -20.72 -0.02
CA CYS A 352 -11.42 -20.33 -0.39
C CYS A 352 -11.61 -20.04 -1.89
N GLY A 353 -10.52 -20.04 -2.67
CA GLY A 353 -10.52 -19.48 -4.01
C GLY A 353 -10.48 -17.95 -4.00
N VAL A 354 -9.84 -17.35 -4.99
CA VAL A 354 -9.90 -15.90 -5.23
C VAL A 354 -10.90 -15.68 -6.34
N ALA A 355 -11.86 -14.80 -6.13
CA ALA A 355 -12.75 -14.39 -7.21
C ALA A 355 -11.90 -13.88 -8.39
N CYS A 356 -12.18 -14.35 -9.59
CA CYS A 356 -11.46 -13.98 -10.83
C CYS A 356 -11.35 -12.46 -11.01
N GLU A 357 -12.29 -11.71 -10.45
CA GLU A 357 -12.34 -10.24 -10.45
C GLU A 357 -11.22 -9.53 -9.68
N LEU A 358 -10.51 -10.23 -8.81
CA LEU A 358 -9.38 -9.69 -8.04
C LEU A 358 -8.03 -9.98 -8.70
N GLN A 359 -8.02 -10.75 -9.78
CA GLN A 359 -6.82 -10.99 -10.55
C GLN A 359 -6.41 -9.70 -11.24
N GLY A 360 -5.28 -9.15 -10.82
CA GLY A 360 -4.68 -7.99 -11.47
C GLY A 360 -4.24 -8.37 -12.88
N ARG A 361 -4.21 -7.39 -13.78
CA ARG A 361 -3.58 -7.57 -15.08
C ARG A 361 -2.07 -7.71 -14.84
N GLY A 362 -1.58 -8.94 -14.91
CA GLY A 362 -0.17 -9.20 -15.14
C GLY A 362 0.18 -8.74 -16.54
N GLY A 363 1.44 -8.40 -16.80
CA GLY A 363 1.94 -8.17 -18.16
C GLY A 363 1.62 -9.35 -19.08
N PRO A 364 1.79 -9.22 -20.40
CA PRO A 364 1.24 -10.10 -21.45
C PRO A 364 1.62 -11.58 -21.40
N HIS A 365 2.39 -12.00 -20.42
CA HIS A 365 2.81 -13.41 -20.27
C HIS A 365 2.36 -14.07 -18.98
N GLY A 366 1.45 -13.46 -18.21
CA GLY A 366 0.96 -14.10 -16.96
C GLY A 366 2.06 -14.44 -15.95
N LEU A 367 3.26 -13.94 -16.17
CA LEU A 367 4.35 -14.12 -15.22
C LEU A 367 4.05 -13.22 -14.01
N PRO A 368 3.95 -13.82 -12.82
CA PRO A 368 3.89 -13.04 -11.60
C PRO A 368 5.10 -12.09 -11.53
N PRO A 369 4.97 -10.94 -10.87
CA PRO A 369 6.13 -10.10 -10.60
C PRO A 369 7.22 -10.98 -10.00
N THR A 370 8.39 -10.97 -10.62
CA THR A 370 9.54 -11.72 -10.16
C THR A 370 9.68 -11.54 -8.64
N PRO A 371 9.79 -12.63 -7.88
CA PRO A 371 9.95 -12.51 -6.44
C PRO A 371 11.20 -11.67 -6.17
N PHE A 372 11.12 -10.84 -5.12
CA PHE A 372 12.28 -10.22 -4.52
C PHE A 372 13.27 -11.34 -4.14
N LEU A 373 14.15 -11.70 -5.04
CA LEU A 373 15.32 -12.47 -4.69
C LEU A 373 16.27 -11.46 -4.03
N PRO A 374 16.70 -11.69 -2.78
CA PRO A 374 17.92 -11.06 -2.33
C PRO A 374 19.01 -11.51 -3.30
N SER A 375 19.76 -10.54 -3.84
CA SER A 375 20.96 -10.85 -4.62
C SER A 375 21.78 -11.87 -3.86
N THR A 376 21.87 -13.07 -4.42
CA THR A 376 22.97 -13.98 -4.09
C THR A 376 24.19 -13.44 -4.80
N ALA A 377 25.06 -12.82 -4.09
CA ALA A 377 26.48 -12.74 -4.31
C ALA A 377 27.16 -12.71 -2.95
#